data_0e366832c46bb444778d3affdfb24b67
#
_entry.id   0e366832c46bb444778d3affdfb24b67
#
_cell.length_a   1.000
_cell.length_b   1.000
_cell.length_c   1.000
_cell.angle_alpha   90.00
_cell.angle_beta   90.00
_cell.angle_gamma   90.00
#
_symmetry.space_group_name_H-M   'P 1'
#
loop_
_entity.id
_entity.type
_entity.pdbx_description
1 polymer ?
#
loop_
_entity_poly.entity_id
_entity_poly.type
_entity_poly.pdbx_seq_one_letter_code
_entity_poly.pdbx_strand_id
1 'polypeptide(L)'
;MQIAIIGTGNVGGALATKWAHAGHEINLGVKDVHNFKGKELLNNPNTRVYPVAEAVAKSEVILIATPAPAAGEVALSLGDTSGKVIIDAMNIVMGRGPAGFKTTAEAILANTQTRDVVKCFNTTGFNNMQNPVYGGLAIDLFVAGDSEKGKAAAIQLAKDAGFAACYPIGGNDKFELMEQFAWFWINLALFQRHGREIGFKLLKR
;
A
#
# COMPACT_ATOMS: atom_id res chain seq x y z
N MET A 1 -13.50 -4.14 7.20
CA MET A 1 -12.37 -3.50 7.92
C MET A 1 -12.53 -2.00 7.89
N GLN A 2 -11.97 -1.31 8.90
CA GLN A 2 -11.80 0.14 8.91
C GLN A 2 -10.36 0.44 8.49
N ILE A 3 -10.19 1.19 7.39
CA ILE A 3 -8.89 1.36 6.74
C ILE A 3 -8.55 2.85 6.62
N ALA A 4 -7.43 3.27 7.20
CA ALA A 4 -6.85 4.59 6.95
C ALA A 4 -6.02 4.57 5.67
N ILE A 5 -6.25 5.53 4.78
CA ILE A 5 -5.46 5.74 3.56
C ILE A 5 -4.61 6.99 3.73
N ILE A 6 -3.31 6.80 3.88
CA ILE A 6 -2.35 7.90 3.99
C ILE A 6 -1.62 8.06 2.66
N GLY A 7 -2.02 9.10 1.92
CA GLY A 7 -1.62 9.30 0.53
C GLY A 7 -2.73 8.96 -0.46
N THR A 8 -3.52 9.98 -0.82
CA THR A 8 -4.70 9.89 -1.69
C THR A 8 -4.36 10.11 -3.19
N GLY A 9 -3.13 9.76 -3.58
CA GLY A 9 -2.67 9.77 -4.96
C GLY A 9 -3.15 8.55 -5.76
N ASN A 10 -2.46 8.24 -6.86
CA ASN A 10 -2.87 7.18 -7.77
C ASN A 10 -2.99 5.80 -7.09
N VAL A 11 -1.99 5.40 -6.30
CA VAL A 11 -1.97 4.10 -5.60
C VAL A 11 -3.03 4.07 -4.49
N GLY A 12 -2.96 5.02 -3.55
CA GLY A 12 -3.92 5.06 -2.44
C GLY A 12 -5.36 5.28 -2.91
N GLY A 13 -5.57 6.10 -3.94
CA GLY A 13 -6.90 6.32 -4.53
C GLY A 13 -7.47 5.08 -5.21
N ALA A 14 -6.65 4.34 -5.98
CA ALA A 14 -7.08 3.10 -6.62
C ALA A 14 -7.52 2.05 -5.58
N LEU A 15 -6.70 1.83 -4.55
CA LEU A 15 -6.99 0.87 -3.48
C LEU A 15 -8.18 1.32 -2.62
N ALA A 16 -8.24 2.61 -2.24
CA ALA A 16 -9.38 3.16 -1.51
C ALA A 16 -10.71 2.90 -2.24
N THR A 17 -10.76 3.14 -3.55
CA THR A 17 -11.95 2.89 -4.37
C THR A 17 -12.31 1.41 -4.40
N LYS A 18 -11.34 0.52 -4.63
CA LYS A 18 -11.57 -0.94 -4.63
C LYS A 18 -12.14 -1.44 -3.31
N TRP A 19 -11.51 -1.04 -2.21
CA TRP A 19 -11.92 -1.49 -0.88
C TRP A 19 -13.25 -0.89 -0.42
N ALA A 20 -13.53 0.37 -0.77
CA ALA A 20 -14.84 0.96 -0.51
C ALA A 20 -15.96 0.16 -1.20
N HIS A 21 -15.78 -0.22 -2.48
CA HIS A 21 -16.74 -1.04 -3.22
C HIS A 21 -16.80 -2.50 -2.73
N ALA A 22 -15.74 -2.99 -2.10
CA ALA A 22 -15.74 -4.29 -1.41
C ALA A 22 -16.40 -4.24 -0.01
N GLY A 23 -16.91 -3.08 0.41
CA GLY A 23 -17.65 -2.90 1.67
C GLY A 23 -16.80 -2.52 2.88
N HIS A 24 -15.55 -2.12 2.69
CA HIS A 24 -14.72 -1.59 3.77
C HIS A 24 -15.07 -0.13 4.07
N GLU A 25 -14.85 0.31 5.31
CA GLU A 25 -14.89 1.72 5.71
C GLU A 25 -13.55 2.37 5.42
N ILE A 26 -13.55 3.45 4.65
CA ILE A 26 -12.34 4.15 4.22
C ILE A 26 -12.22 5.50 4.91
N ASN A 27 -11.15 5.68 5.67
CA ASN A 27 -10.79 6.91 6.35
C ASN A 27 -9.58 7.54 5.64
N LEU A 28 -9.82 8.53 4.79
CA LEU A 28 -8.75 9.26 4.10
C LEU A 28 -8.03 10.15 5.11
N GLY A 29 -6.74 9.87 5.39
CA GLY A 29 -5.91 10.69 6.27
C GLY A 29 -5.12 11.72 5.46
N VAL A 30 -5.44 13.00 5.64
CA VAL A 30 -4.86 14.10 4.87
C VAL A 30 -4.32 15.21 5.78
N LYS A 31 -3.37 16.02 5.27
CA LYS A 31 -2.81 17.16 6.01
C LYS A 31 -3.83 18.31 6.12
N ASP A 32 -4.62 18.54 5.07
CA ASP A 32 -5.67 19.57 5.03
C ASP A 32 -6.95 18.95 4.47
N VAL A 33 -7.98 18.83 5.32
CA VAL A 33 -9.28 18.23 4.96
C VAL A 33 -10.08 19.06 3.94
N HIS A 34 -9.77 20.34 3.83
CA HIS A 34 -10.44 21.24 2.87
C HIS A 34 -9.73 21.30 1.52
N ASN A 35 -8.41 20.97 1.50
CA ASN A 35 -7.62 21.04 0.27
C ASN A 35 -6.63 19.87 0.17
N PHE A 36 -7.03 18.78 -0.48
CA PHE A 36 -6.20 17.60 -0.71
C PHE A 36 -6.44 17.04 -2.12
N LYS A 37 -5.46 16.27 -2.60
CA LYS A 37 -5.56 15.53 -3.85
C LYS A 37 -6.47 14.31 -3.63
N GLY A 38 -7.37 14.02 -4.59
CA GLY A 38 -8.26 12.85 -4.51
C GLY A 38 -9.58 13.15 -3.79
N LYS A 39 -10.07 14.40 -3.84
CA LYS A 39 -11.39 14.77 -3.30
C LYS A 39 -12.54 13.94 -3.89
N GLU A 40 -12.38 13.49 -5.13
CA GLU A 40 -13.33 12.63 -5.83
C GLU A 40 -13.54 11.28 -5.13
N LEU A 41 -12.58 10.83 -4.31
CA LEU A 41 -12.72 9.60 -3.52
C LEU A 41 -13.86 9.65 -2.50
N LEU A 42 -14.29 10.85 -2.10
CA LEU A 42 -15.47 11.04 -1.22
C LEU A 42 -16.78 10.63 -1.88
N ASN A 43 -16.81 10.44 -3.20
CA ASN A 43 -17.95 9.89 -3.91
C ASN A 43 -18.07 8.35 -3.77
N ASN A 44 -17.04 7.67 -3.28
CA ASN A 44 -17.08 6.25 -3.00
C ASN A 44 -17.97 5.95 -1.77
N PRO A 45 -18.62 4.79 -1.72
CA PRO A 45 -19.36 4.39 -0.53
C PRO A 45 -18.44 4.31 0.68
N ASN A 46 -18.99 4.52 1.88
CA ASN A 46 -18.30 4.35 3.16
C ASN A 46 -16.96 5.08 3.28
N THR A 47 -16.76 6.18 2.55
CA THR A 47 -15.51 6.94 2.51
C THR A 47 -15.67 8.29 3.18
N ARG A 48 -14.76 8.62 4.09
CA ARG A 48 -14.71 9.88 4.84
C ARG A 48 -13.29 10.42 4.88
N VAL A 49 -13.15 11.72 5.15
CA VAL A 49 -11.86 12.41 5.25
C VAL A 49 -11.65 12.94 6.66
N TYR A 50 -10.41 12.83 7.14
CA TYR A 50 -9.99 13.26 8.47
C TYR A 50 -8.54 13.77 8.44
N PRO A 51 -8.10 14.55 9.45
CA PRO A 51 -6.68 14.70 9.73
C PRO A 51 -6.01 13.33 9.93
N VAL A 52 -4.72 13.21 9.57
CA VAL A 52 -3.99 11.93 9.55
C VAL A 52 -4.19 11.12 10.84
N ALA A 53 -3.88 11.71 12.00
CA ALA A 53 -3.96 10.99 13.29
C ALA A 53 -5.41 10.56 13.64
N GLU A 54 -6.41 11.34 13.23
CA GLU A 54 -7.82 10.99 13.44
C GLU A 54 -8.26 9.84 12.53
N ALA A 55 -7.85 9.84 11.25
CA ALA A 55 -8.08 8.73 10.35
C ALA A 55 -7.48 7.43 10.89
N VAL A 56 -6.25 7.51 11.41
CA VAL A 56 -5.56 6.37 12.03
C VAL A 56 -6.29 5.90 13.29
N ALA A 57 -6.72 6.81 14.17
CA ALA A 57 -7.45 6.44 15.40
C ALA A 57 -8.73 5.65 15.10
N LYS A 58 -9.42 5.96 13.99
CA LYS A 58 -10.66 5.31 13.55
C LYS A 58 -10.44 4.01 12.77
N SER A 59 -9.20 3.55 12.59
CA SER A 59 -8.88 2.44 11.69
C SER A 59 -8.09 1.35 12.39
N GLU A 60 -8.25 0.12 11.92
CA GLU A 60 -7.47 -1.05 12.35
C GLU A 60 -6.32 -1.37 11.40
N VAL A 61 -6.46 -0.97 10.12
CA VAL A 61 -5.44 -1.10 9.08
C VAL A 61 -5.09 0.28 8.52
N ILE A 62 -3.82 0.53 8.28
CA ILE A 62 -3.28 1.77 7.74
C ILE A 62 -2.53 1.43 6.45
N LEU A 63 -2.97 1.97 5.32
CA LEU A 63 -2.19 1.96 4.08
C LEU A 63 -1.37 3.24 3.98
N ILE A 64 -0.06 3.11 3.75
CA ILE A 64 0.81 4.25 3.45
C ILE A 64 1.21 4.17 1.97
N ALA A 65 0.78 5.17 1.19
CA ALA A 65 1.02 5.29 -0.25
C ALA A 65 1.48 6.71 -0.63
N THR A 66 2.40 7.25 0.15
CA THR A 66 3.02 8.57 -0.05
C THR A 66 4.35 8.45 -0.80
N PRO A 67 5.01 9.54 -1.21
CA PRO A 67 6.37 9.47 -1.73
C PRO A 67 7.35 8.92 -0.71
N ALA A 68 8.21 7.98 -1.11
CA ALA A 68 9.15 7.27 -0.23
C ALA A 68 10.04 8.17 0.66
N PRO A 69 10.57 9.31 0.19
CA PRO A 69 11.37 10.19 1.07
C PRO A 69 10.64 10.68 2.32
N ALA A 70 9.31 10.73 2.27
CA ALA A 70 8.48 11.19 3.39
C ALA A 70 8.13 10.08 4.39
N ALA A 71 8.58 8.84 4.21
CA ALA A 71 8.14 7.69 5.00
C ALA A 71 8.30 7.89 6.51
N GLY A 72 9.45 8.39 6.96
CA GLY A 72 9.71 8.67 8.38
C GLY A 72 8.81 9.78 8.94
N GLU A 73 8.69 10.91 8.22
CA GLU A 73 7.80 12.02 8.63
C GLU A 73 6.34 11.57 8.71
N VAL A 74 5.89 10.82 7.71
CA VAL A 74 4.53 10.28 7.69
C VAL A 74 4.31 9.32 8.85
N ALA A 75 5.24 8.41 9.13
CA ALA A 75 5.15 7.48 10.25
C ALA A 75 5.00 8.22 11.61
N LEU A 76 5.76 9.28 11.83
CA LEU A 76 5.65 10.13 13.02
C LEU A 76 4.30 10.86 13.12
N SER A 77 3.66 11.16 11.99
CA SER A 77 2.37 11.88 11.96
C SER A 77 1.15 11.02 12.22
N LEU A 78 1.30 9.68 12.29
CA LEU A 78 0.18 8.74 12.42
C LEU A 78 -0.52 8.79 13.79
N GLY A 79 0.15 9.31 14.82
CA GLY A 79 -0.32 9.23 16.19
C GLY A 79 -0.16 7.83 16.78
N ASP A 80 -1.11 7.37 17.59
CA ASP A 80 -1.04 6.04 18.22
C ASP A 80 -1.35 4.92 17.20
N THR A 81 -0.33 4.11 16.93
CA THR A 81 -0.42 2.94 16.04
C THR A 81 -0.45 1.61 16.81
N SER A 82 -0.55 1.62 18.13
CA SER A 82 -0.57 0.41 18.96
C SER A 82 -1.66 -0.57 18.51
N GLY A 83 -1.29 -1.82 18.25
CA GLY A 83 -2.20 -2.87 17.84
C GLY A 83 -2.77 -2.75 16.41
N LYS A 84 -2.37 -1.75 15.64
CA LYS A 84 -2.81 -1.56 14.25
C LYS A 84 -1.85 -2.23 13.27
N VAL A 85 -2.38 -2.62 12.11
CA VAL A 85 -1.57 -3.11 10.98
C VAL A 85 -1.19 -1.93 10.08
N ILE A 86 0.07 -1.86 9.66
CA ILE A 86 0.51 -0.91 8.65
C ILE A 86 0.94 -1.67 7.39
N ILE A 87 0.35 -1.29 6.26
CA ILE A 87 0.73 -1.79 4.93
C ILE A 87 1.49 -0.68 4.21
N ASP A 88 2.75 -0.94 3.92
CA ASP A 88 3.62 -0.06 3.14
C ASP A 88 3.52 -0.40 1.65
N ALA A 89 2.94 0.51 0.86
CA ALA A 89 2.85 0.41 -0.59
C ALA A 89 3.82 1.35 -1.33
N MET A 90 4.76 1.97 -0.61
CA MET A 90 5.75 2.88 -1.19
C MET A 90 6.89 2.12 -1.85
N ASN A 91 7.65 2.81 -2.70
CA ASN A 91 8.87 2.30 -3.33
C ASN A 91 9.93 3.39 -3.36
N ILE A 92 11.18 2.99 -3.09
CA ILE A 92 12.35 3.81 -3.36
C ILE A 92 12.65 3.74 -4.85
N VAL A 93 12.41 4.85 -5.56
CA VAL A 93 12.65 4.94 -7.00
C VAL A 93 13.85 5.86 -7.24
N MET A 94 14.83 5.39 -8.03
CA MET A 94 16.05 6.14 -8.38
C MET A 94 16.84 6.62 -7.14
N GLY A 95 16.92 5.77 -6.09
CA GLY A 95 17.64 6.09 -4.86
C GLY A 95 16.97 7.14 -3.96
N ARG A 96 15.74 7.59 -4.27
CA ARG A 96 15.00 8.57 -3.47
C ARG A 96 14.22 7.86 -2.37
N GLY A 97 14.90 7.54 -1.28
CA GLY A 97 14.34 6.90 -0.10
C GLY A 97 14.33 7.78 1.15
N PRO A 98 13.85 7.26 2.28
CA PRO A 98 13.90 7.94 3.56
C PRO A 98 15.35 8.02 4.07
N ALA A 99 15.73 9.18 4.62
CA ALA A 99 17.08 9.39 5.14
C ALA A 99 17.38 8.40 6.29
N GLY A 100 18.53 7.73 6.22
CA GLY A 100 19.01 6.81 7.25
C GLY A 100 18.41 5.40 7.22
N PHE A 101 17.56 5.07 6.26
CA PHE A 101 16.92 3.76 6.13
C PHE A 101 17.11 3.17 4.73
N LYS A 102 17.23 1.85 4.64
CA LYS A 102 17.37 1.15 3.36
C LYS A 102 16.02 0.98 2.65
N THR A 103 14.94 0.87 3.42
CA THR A 103 13.58 0.69 2.90
C THR A 103 12.59 1.62 3.59
N THR A 104 11.45 1.86 2.95
CA THR A 104 10.36 2.64 3.55
C THR A 104 9.73 1.93 4.75
N ALA A 105 9.64 0.59 4.71
CA ALA A 105 9.11 -0.22 5.81
C ALA A 105 10.01 -0.16 7.07
N GLU A 106 11.35 -0.12 6.90
CA GLU A 106 12.28 0.10 8.03
C GLU A 106 12.04 1.47 8.68
N ALA A 107 11.86 2.53 7.88
CA ALA A 107 11.57 3.86 8.40
C ALA A 107 10.23 3.89 9.17
N ILE A 108 9.21 3.16 8.70
CA ILE A 108 7.92 3.03 9.39
C ILE A 108 8.12 2.31 10.72
N LEU A 109 8.77 1.15 10.74
CA LEU A 109 9.02 0.36 11.96
C LEU A 109 9.78 1.13 13.03
N ALA A 110 10.73 1.97 12.63
CA ALA A 110 11.52 2.79 13.54
C ALA A 110 10.73 3.95 14.17
N ASN A 111 9.66 4.42 13.51
CA ASN A 111 8.93 5.63 13.89
C ASN A 111 7.46 5.36 14.29
N THR A 112 7.08 4.09 14.54
CA THR A 112 5.73 3.70 14.98
C THR A 112 5.79 2.74 16.17
N GLN A 113 4.68 2.64 16.92
CA GLN A 113 4.59 1.76 18.09
C GLN A 113 4.25 0.32 17.70
N THR A 114 3.54 0.12 16.57
CA THR A 114 3.20 -1.22 16.12
C THR A 114 4.41 -1.94 15.52
N ARG A 115 4.42 -3.28 15.64
CA ARG A 115 5.32 -4.17 14.91
C ARG A 115 4.61 -4.90 13.77
N ASP A 116 3.31 -4.68 13.63
CA ASP A 116 2.49 -5.27 12.57
C ASP A 116 2.64 -4.47 11.26
N VAL A 117 3.87 -4.38 10.75
CA VAL A 117 4.21 -3.70 9.50
C VAL A 117 4.51 -4.74 8.43
N VAL A 118 3.88 -4.60 7.26
CA VAL A 118 4.14 -5.43 6.08
C VAL A 118 4.29 -4.55 4.84
N LYS A 119 5.10 -5.01 3.89
CA LYS A 119 5.23 -4.40 2.57
C LYS A 119 4.39 -5.18 1.57
N CYS A 120 3.43 -4.49 0.91
CA CYS A 120 2.52 -5.09 -0.06
C CYS A 120 1.99 -4.02 -1.03
N PHE A 121 1.39 -4.44 -2.15
CA PHE A 121 0.86 -3.57 -3.23
C PHE A 121 1.91 -2.75 -3.98
N ASN A 122 3.17 -2.86 -3.62
CA ASN A 122 4.28 -2.09 -4.19
C ASN A 122 4.84 -2.68 -5.49
N THR A 123 4.52 -3.95 -5.82
CA THR A 123 5.15 -4.73 -6.92
C THR A 123 4.44 -4.59 -8.27
N THR A 124 3.48 -3.69 -8.38
CA THR A 124 2.74 -3.42 -9.61
C THR A 124 2.28 -1.96 -9.71
N GLY A 125 1.82 -1.52 -10.88
CA GLY A 125 1.31 -0.16 -11.07
C GLY A 125 -0.13 0.02 -10.58
N PHE A 126 -0.52 1.28 -10.34
CA PHE A 126 -1.88 1.61 -9.89
C PHE A 126 -2.96 1.22 -10.90
N ASN A 127 -2.63 1.15 -12.20
CA ASN A 127 -3.52 0.64 -13.25
C ASN A 127 -4.01 -0.78 -12.91
N ASN A 128 -3.08 -1.63 -12.46
CA ASN A 128 -3.40 -3.01 -12.06
C ASN A 128 -4.17 -3.08 -10.74
N MET A 129 -4.03 -2.08 -9.87
CA MET A 129 -4.86 -1.96 -8.67
C MET A 129 -6.30 -1.58 -9.02
N GLN A 130 -6.49 -0.78 -10.09
CA GLN A 130 -7.80 -0.47 -10.63
C GLN A 130 -8.45 -1.66 -11.33
N ASN A 131 -7.66 -2.41 -12.11
CA ASN A 131 -8.12 -3.61 -12.80
C ASN A 131 -6.98 -4.64 -12.92
N PRO A 132 -6.92 -5.65 -12.05
CA PRO A 132 -5.88 -6.67 -12.08
C PRO A 132 -6.11 -7.79 -13.11
N VAL A 133 -7.16 -7.71 -13.95
CA VAL A 133 -7.59 -8.81 -14.82
C VAL A 133 -7.11 -8.62 -16.26
N TYR A 134 -6.45 -9.62 -16.81
CA TYR A 134 -5.94 -9.71 -18.18
C TYR A 134 -6.54 -10.90 -18.89
N GLY A 135 -7.44 -10.68 -19.85
CA GLY A 135 -8.05 -11.77 -20.60
C GLY A 135 -8.75 -12.84 -19.75
N GLY A 136 -9.37 -12.42 -18.64
CA GLY A 136 -10.01 -13.33 -17.70
C GLY A 136 -9.10 -13.89 -16.60
N LEU A 137 -7.78 -13.61 -16.65
CA LEU A 137 -6.80 -14.06 -15.66
C LEU A 137 -6.37 -12.88 -14.77
N ALA A 138 -6.67 -12.93 -13.48
CA ALA A 138 -6.16 -11.93 -12.53
C ALA A 138 -4.70 -12.21 -12.17
N ILE A 139 -3.89 -11.14 -12.04
CA ILE A 139 -2.50 -11.21 -11.62
C ILE A 139 -2.37 -11.43 -10.11
N ASP A 140 -1.16 -11.75 -9.67
CA ASP A 140 -0.83 -12.00 -8.27
C ASP A 140 -0.07 -10.82 -7.65
N LEU A 141 -0.12 -10.75 -6.33
CA LEU A 141 0.67 -9.87 -5.49
C LEU A 141 1.61 -10.66 -4.58
N PHE A 142 2.49 -9.93 -3.91
CA PHE A 142 3.43 -10.47 -2.95
C PHE A 142 3.39 -9.62 -1.67
N VAL A 143 3.67 -10.26 -0.52
CA VAL A 143 3.73 -9.59 0.77
C VAL A 143 4.94 -10.07 1.56
N ALA A 144 5.65 -9.14 2.20
CA ALA A 144 6.75 -9.41 3.11
C ALA A 144 6.52 -8.75 4.47
N GLY A 145 7.05 -9.36 5.52
CA GLY A 145 7.00 -8.86 6.89
C GLY A 145 6.96 -9.99 7.91
N ASP A 146 7.41 -9.73 9.13
CA ASP A 146 7.38 -10.70 10.22
C ASP A 146 5.97 -10.90 10.78
N SER A 147 5.10 -9.88 10.67
CA SER A 147 3.74 -9.91 11.20
C SER A 147 2.82 -10.86 10.44
N GLU A 148 2.42 -11.95 11.08
CA GLU A 148 1.39 -12.85 10.52
C GLU A 148 0.03 -12.16 10.41
N LYS A 149 -0.32 -11.30 11.40
CA LYS A 149 -1.53 -10.48 11.38
C LYS A 149 -1.51 -9.50 10.20
N GLY A 150 -0.37 -8.84 9.97
CA GLY A 150 -0.18 -7.93 8.84
C GLY A 150 -0.27 -8.64 7.49
N LYS A 151 0.36 -9.81 7.35
CA LYS A 151 0.26 -10.63 6.13
C LYS A 151 -1.16 -11.09 5.86
N ALA A 152 -1.88 -11.56 6.88
CA ALA A 152 -3.27 -11.98 6.74
C ALA A 152 -4.18 -10.83 6.27
N ALA A 153 -4.02 -9.64 6.85
CA ALA A 153 -4.76 -8.44 6.43
C ALA A 153 -4.45 -8.05 4.98
N ALA A 154 -3.18 -8.03 4.60
CA ALA A 154 -2.76 -7.70 3.23
C ALA A 154 -3.27 -8.71 2.19
N ILE A 155 -3.26 -10.01 2.51
CA ILE A 155 -3.78 -11.09 1.65
C ILE A 155 -5.30 -10.91 1.44
N GLN A 156 -6.05 -10.64 2.50
CA GLN A 156 -7.49 -10.42 2.38
C GLN A 156 -7.77 -9.18 1.53
N LEU A 157 -7.10 -8.06 1.77
CA LEU A 157 -7.27 -6.82 1.04
C LEU A 157 -6.84 -6.92 -0.44
N ALA A 158 -5.85 -7.76 -0.74
CA ALA A 158 -5.48 -8.08 -2.13
C ALA A 158 -6.60 -8.81 -2.86
N LYS A 159 -7.23 -9.81 -2.21
CA LYS A 159 -8.40 -10.52 -2.73
C LYS A 159 -9.57 -9.57 -2.96
N ASP A 160 -9.85 -8.69 -2.00
CA ASP A 160 -10.96 -7.72 -2.07
C ASP A 160 -10.72 -6.65 -3.16
N ALA A 161 -9.45 -6.38 -3.51
CA ALA A 161 -9.09 -5.56 -4.66
C ALA A 161 -9.18 -6.29 -6.01
N GLY A 162 -9.43 -7.61 -6.01
CA GLY A 162 -9.62 -8.43 -7.21
C GLY A 162 -8.38 -9.15 -7.73
N PHE A 163 -7.27 -9.15 -6.98
CA PHE A 163 -6.09 -9.95 -7.32
C PHE A 163 -6.36 -11.45 -7.10
N ALA A 164 -5.72 -12.31 -7.90
CA ALA A 164 -5.94 -13.75 -7.80
C ALA A 164 -5.36 -14.35 -6.53
N ALA A 165 -4.18 -13.91 -6.14
CA ALA A 165 -3.50 -14.33 -4.92
C ALA A 165 -2.54 -13.23 -4.42
N CYS A 166 -2.17 -13.33 -3.14
CA CYS A 166 -1.08 -12.55 -2.56
C CYS A 166 -0.18 -13.52 -1.78
N TYR A 167 1.05 -13.72 -2.26
CA TYR A 167 1.96 -14.71 -1.73
C TYR A 167 2.90 -14.10 -0.69
N PRO A 168 2.98 -14.66 0.53
CA PRO A 168 4.04 -14.33 1.47
C PRO A 168 5.40 -14.77 0.91
N ILE A 169 6.38 -13.86 0.95
CA ILE A 169 7.75 -14.14 0.46
C ILE A 169 8.81 -14.13 1.57
N GLY A 170 8.39 -13.98 2.82
CA GLY A 170 9.25 -14.01 3.99
C GLY A 170 9.02 -12.86 4.95
N GLY A 171 9.98 -12.66 5.85
CA GLY A 171 9.93 -11.68 6.92
C GLY A 171 10.38 -10.26 6.51
N ASN A 172 10.73 -9.46 7.51
CA ASN A 172 11.23 -8.08 7.34
C ASN A 172 12.54 -8.03 6.53
N ASP A 173 13.33 -9.10 6.54
CA ASP A 173 14.54 -9.27 5.73
C ASP A 173 14.28 -9.27 4.22
N LYS A 174 13.02 -9.35 3.79
CA LYS A 174 12.61 -9.32 2.38
C LYS A 174 12.08 -7.96 1.90
N PHE A 175 12.05 -6.92 2.75
CA PHE A 175 11.59 -5.60 2.32
C PHE A 175 12.40 -5.03 1.15
N GLU A 176 13.73 -5.17 1.20
CA GLU A 176 14.60 -4.72 0.11
C GLU A 176 14.33 -5.51 -1.19
N LEU A 177 14.12 -6.84 -1.10
CA LEU A 177 13.75 -7.67 -2.25
C LEU A 177 12.42 -7.21 -2.88
N MET A 178 11.44 -6.82 -2.06
CA MET A 178 10.17 -6.27 -2.56
C MET A 178 10.36 -4.96 -3.32
N GLU A 179 11.26 -4.08 -2.86
CA GLU A 179 11.57 -2.84 -3.57
C GLU A 179 12.35 -3.09 -4.87
N GLN A 180 13.27 -4.07 -4.88
CA GLN A 180 13.97 -4.50 -6.09
C GLN A 180 13.01 -5.10 -7.12
N PHE A 181 12.03 -5.89 -6.68
CA PHE A 181 11.00 -6.43 -7.57
C PHE A 181 10.10 -5.33 -8.16
N ALA A 182 9.75 -4.34 -7.35
CA ALA A 182 9.04 -3.16 -7.84
C ALA A 182 9.87 -2.39 -8.88
N TRP A 183 11.18 -2.25 -8.65
CA TRP A 183 12.10 -1.63 -9.60
C TRP A 183 12.17 -2.42 -10.92
N PHE A 184 12.18 -3.74 -10.85
CA PHE A 184 12.11 -4.61 -12.03
C PHE A 184 10.84 -4.35 -12.85
N TRP A 185 9.67 -4.27 -12.19
CA TRP A 185 8.42 -3.92 -12.87
C TRP A 185 8.49 -2.53 -13.50
N ILE A 186 8.99 -1.52 -12.78
CA ILE A 186 9.16 -0.16 -13.27
C ILE A 186 10.07 -0.13 -14.50
N ASN A 187 11.18 -0.88 -14.47
CA ASN A 187 12.10 -0.98 -15.59
C ASN A 187 11.39 -1.52 -16.83
N LEU A 188 10.67 -2.62 -16.72
CA LEU A 188 9.90 -3.18 -17.84
C LEU A 188 8.85 -2.19 -18.35
N ALA A 189 8.04 -1.64 -17.46
CA ALA A 189 6.90 -0.79 -17.82
C ALA A 189 7.34 0.52 -18.50
N LEU A 190 8.34 1.21 -17.93
CA LEU A 190 8.70 2.57 -18.33
C LEU A 190 9.96 2.62 -19.19
N PHE A 191 11.04 1.94 -18.80
CA PHE A 191 12.32 2.05 -19.50
C PHE A 191 12.39 1.12 -20.70
N GLN A 192 11.82 -0.11 -20.60
CA GLN A 192 11.70 -1.03 -21.72
C GLN A 192 10.41 -0.81 -22.56
N ARG A 193 9.58 0.17 -22.15
CA ARG A 193 8.39 0.64 -22.89
C ARG A 193 7.30 -0.41 -23.12
N HIS A 194 7.18 -1.42 -22.24
CA HIS A 194 6.06 -2.36 -22.30
C HIS A 194 4.72 -1.73 -21.85
N GLY A 195 4.75 -0.51 -21.31
CA GLY A 195 3.57 0.15 -20.76
C GLY A 195 3.24 -0.31 -19.35
N ARG A 196 2.25 0.35 -18.75
CA ARG A 196 1.88 0.10 -17.35
C ARG A 196 0.90 -1.06 -17.17
N GLU A 197 0.36 -1.57 -18.24
CA GLU A 197 -0.57 -2.71 -18.24
C GLU A 197 0.20 -4.02 -18.43
N ILE A 198 1.10 -4.30 -17.49
CA ILE A 198 1.84 -5.56 -17.36
C ILE A 198 1.76 -6.01 -15.90
N GLY A 199 1.67 -7.30 -15.68
CA GLY A 199 1.58 -7.89 -14.35
C GLY A 199 2.25 -9.25 -14.27
N PHE A 200 2.39 -9.77 -13.06
CA PHE A 200 3.03 -11.07 -12.83
C PHE A 200 2.03 -12.09 -12.30
N LYS A 201 2.25 -13.33 -12.67
CA LYS A 201 1.50 -14.47 -12.17
C LYS A 201 2.44 -15.59 -11.80
N LEU A 202 2.26 -16.14 -10.59
CA LEU A 202 2.98 -17.31 -10.14
C LEU A 202 2.26 -18.57 -10.64
N LEU A 203 2.88 -19.28 -11.56
CA LEU A 203 2.37 -20.56 -12.04
C LEU A 203 2.99 -21.70 -11.22
N LYS A 204 2.16 -22.67 -10.84
CA LYS A 204 2.60 -23.91 -10.19
C LYS A 204 2.13 -25.09 -11.04
N ARG A 205 2.93 -26.17 -11.04
CA ARG A 205 2.58 -27.48 -11.61
C ARG A 205 1.94 -28.35 -10.52
#